data_c495e4a11466cf3cf4b37899ee1348e9
#
_entry.id   c495e4a11466cf3cf4b37899ee1348e9
#
_cell.length_a   1.000
_cell.length_b   1.000
_cell.length_c   1.000
_cell.angle_alpha   90.00
_cell.angle_beta   90.00
_cell.angle_gamma   90.00
#
_symmetry.space_group_name_H-M   'P 1'
#
loop_
_entity.id
_entity.type
_entity.pdbx_description
1 polymer ?
#
loop_
_entity_poly.entity_id
_entity_poly.type
_entity_poly.pdbx_seq_one_letter_code
_entity_poly.pdbx_strand_id
1 'polypeptide(L)'
;MIEMLKTLGKSVREYKKSALITPVFVTAEVVLEVVIPLLMADLIDKGIYPGQMNVILKIGLQLVLASILSLIFGCLSGITASKASAGFAKNLRQDLYYKVQEYSFANIDKFSTASIITRLTTDVSNVQMAFQMLTRIVVRTPLMLVFSLIMAFNINSQLSLIFLALIPIVGLALGLISTKAHPIFKRVFDKYDSLNNVVEENVRG
;
A
#
# COMPACT_ATOMS: atom_id res chain seq x y z
N MET A 1 8.12 18.17 -4.13
CA MET A 1 7.63 16.85 -3.65
C MET A 1 8.34 16.38 -2.38
N ILE A 2 9.68 16.33 -2.34
CA ILE A 2 10.43 15.86 -1.14
C ILE A 2 10.19 16.73 0.10
N GLU A 3 10.15 18.06 -0.03
CA GLU A 3 9.85 18.96 1.08
C GLU A 3 8.42 18.76 1.63
N MET A 4 7.45 18.55 0.75
CA MET A 4 6.07 18.28 1.14
C MET A 4 5.97 16.96 1.94
N LEU A 5 6.67 15.91 1.50
CA LEU A 5 6.73 14.64 2.23
C LEU A 5 7.41 14.79 3.61
N LYS A 6 8.47 15.61 3.71
CA LYS A 6 9.11 15.93 4.99
C LYS A 6 8.18 16.68 5.94
N THR A 7 7.41 17.63 5.41
CA THR A 7 6.44 18.41 6.20
C THR A 7 5.32 17.52 6.70
N LEU A 8 4.73 16.69 5.83
CA LEU A 8 3.72 15.72 6.22
C LEU A 8 4.26 14.69 7.24
N GLY A 9 5.50 14.23 7.05
CA GLY A 9 6.15 13.29 7.97
C GLY A 9 6.31 13.84 9.41
N LYS A 10 6.36 15.16 9.60
CA LYS A 10 6.40 15.76 10.94
C LYS A 10 5.11 15.51 11.73
N SER A 11 3.97 15.41 11.07
CA SER A 11 2.67 15.15 11.72
C SER A 11 2.48 13.71 12.20
N VAL A 12 3.45 12.80 11.93
CA VAL A 12 3.43 11.44 12.50
C VAL A 12 3.66 11.43 14.01
N ARG A 13 4.50 12.33 14.55
CA ARG A 13 4.76 12.56 15.98
C ARG A 13 4.85 11.29 16.83
N GLU A 14 3.95 11.13 17.81
CA GLU A 14 3.89 10.00 18.73
C GLU A 14 3.60 8.63 18.08
N TYR A 15 3.07 8.62 16.85
CA TYR A 15 2.73 7.40 16.12
C TYR A 15 3.90 6.81 15.31
N LYS A 16 5.10 7.39 15.40
CA LYS A 16 6.33 6.89 14.73
C LYS A 16 6.62 5.42 15.07
N LYS A 17 6.42 5.01 16.32
CA LYS A 17 6.62 3.62 16.73
C LYS A 17 5.71 2.67 15.95
N SER A 18 4.41 2.98 15.85
CA SER A 18 3.47 2.16 15.08
C SER A 18 3.81 2.14 13.60
N ALA A 19 4.20 3.28 13.02
CA ALA A 19 4.62 3.39 11.62
C ALA A 19 5.90 2.57 11.31
N LEU A 20 6.86 2.49 12.24
CA LEU A 20 8.11 1.73 12.08
C LEU A 20 7.95 0.23 12.38
N ILE A 21 7.03 -0.16 13.25
CA ILE A 21 6.76 -1.57 13.55
C ILE A 21 5.95 -2.23 12.42
N THR A 22 5.10 -1.49 11.71
CA THR A 22 4.32 -2.03 10.59
C THR A 22 5.18 -2.73 9.54
N PRO A 23 6.26 -2.14 9.00
CA PRO A 23 7.18 -2.82 8.08
C PRO A 23 7.78 -4.12 8.63
N VAL A 24 8.04 -4.19 9.93
CA VAL A 24 8.58 -5.41 10.55
C VAL A 24 7.57 -6.55 10.49
N PHE A 25 6.31 -6.27 10.86
CA PHE A 25 5.25 -7.28 10.76
C PHE A 25 4.95 -7.67 9.32
N VAL A 26 4.96 -6.72 8.39
CA VAL A 26 4.81 -6.99 6.95
C VAL A 26 5.94 -7.88 6.44
N THR A 27 7.18 -7.65 6.89
CA THR A 27 8.32 -8.50 6.49
C THR A 27 8.15 -9.94 7.00
N ALA A 28 7.75 -10.10 8.27
CA ALA A 28 7.50 -11.43 8.85
C ALA A 28 6.35 -12.15 8.12
N GLU A 29 5.27 -11.45 7.80
CA GLU A 29 4.14 -11.96 7.00
C GLU A 29 4.62 -12.46 5.63
N VAL A 30 5.38 -11.64 4.89
CA VAL A 30 5.89 -11.97 3.55
C VAL A 30 6.83 -13.17 3.56
N VAL A 31 7.72 -13.27 4.56
CA VAL A 31 8.61 -14.43 4.69
C VAL A 31 7.80 -15.72 4.82
N LEU A 32 6.78 -15.72 5.68
CA LEU A 32 5.92 -16.90 5.87
C LEU A 32 5.12 -17.23 4.60
N GLU A 33 4.58 -16.22 3.90
CA GLU A 33 3.86 -16.42 2.63
C GLU A 33 4.72 -17.07 1.55
N VAL A 34 6.02 -16.75 1.51
CA VAL A 34 6.96 -17.36 0.55
C VAL A 34 7.37 -18.77 0.99
N VAL A 35 7.41 -19.05 2.30
CA VAL A 35 7.76 -20.38 2.83
C VAL A 35 6.61 -21.39 2.67
N ILE A 36 5.35 -20.97 2.75
CA ILE A 36 4.19 -21.86 2.64
C ILE A 36 4.18 -22.69 1.34
N PRO A 37 4.37 -22.14 0.13
CA PRO A 37 4.45 -22.93 -1.10
C PRO A 37 5.61 -23.94 -1.12
N LEU A 38 6.75 -23.63 -0.47
CA LEU A 38 7.87 -24.56 -0.37
C LEU A 38 7.55 -25.75 0.52
N LEU A 39 6.92 -25.50 1.67
CA LEU A 39 6.44 -26.57 2.55
C LEU A 39 5.39 -27.42 1.84
N MET A 40 4.54 -26.81 0.99
CA MET A 40 3.56 -27.56 0.19
C MET A 40 4.24 -28.46 -0.84
N ALA A 41 5.28 -28.00 -1.52
CA ALA A 41 6.07 -28.81 -2.44
C ALA A 41 6.75 -29.97 -1.70
N ASP A 42 7.38 -29.70 -0.55
CA ASP A 42 7.98 -30.73 0.31
C ASP A 42 6.96 -31.75 0.80
N LEU A 43 5.74 -31.32 1.13
CA LEU A 43 4.65 -32.21 1.53
C LEU A 43 4.29 -33.20 0.41
N ILE A 44 4.22 -32.70 -0.81
CA ILE A 44 3.88 -33.52 -2.00
C ILE A 44 5.03 -34.50 -2.29
N ASP A 45 6.25 -33.98 -2.42
CA ASP A 45 7.41 -34.75 -2.88
C ASP A 45 7.92 -35.76 -1.84
N LYS A 46 7.97 -35.38 -0.56
CA LYS A 46 8.55 -36.19 0.52
C LYS A 46 7.51 -36.95 1.34
N GLY A 47 6.24 -36.50 1.32
CA GLY A 47 5.16 -37.07 2.08
C GLY A 47 4.21 -37.92 1.24
N ILE A 48 3.53 -37.25 0.29
CA ILE A 48 2.41 -37.86 -0.47
C ILE A 48 2.93 -38.89 -1.48
N TYR A 49 3.90 -38.54 -2.33
CA TYR A 49 4.43 -39.46 -3.34
C TYR A 49 5.04 -40.71 -2.75
N PRO A 50 5.86 -40.66 -1.67
CA PRO A 50 6.38 -41.87 -1.00
C PRO A 50 5.38 -42.55 -0.07
N GLY A 51 4.20 -41.98 0.18
CA GLY A 51 3.19 -42.51 1.09
C GLY A 51 3.58 -42.50 2.58
N GLN A 52 4.47 -41.59 3.00
CA GLN A 52 5.00 -41.51 4.36
C GLN A 52 4.11 -40.66 5.27
N MET A 53 3.17 -41.30 5.97
CA MET A 53 2.19 -40.63 6.83
C MET A 53 2.85 -39.77 7.92
N ASN A 54 3.97 -40.20 8.50
CA ASN A 54 4.69 -39.41 9.54
C ASN A 54 5.24 -38.09 8.98
N VAL A 55 5.71 -38.10 7.72
CA VAL A 55 6.21 -36.91 7.05
C VAL A 55 5.04 -35.96 6.69
N ILE A 56 3.92 -36.52 6.22
CA ILE A 56 2.69 -35.76 5.91
C ILE A 56 2.21 -35.03 7.17
N LEU A 57 2.11 -35.72 8.30
CA LEU A 57 1.66 -35.11 9.55
C LEU A 57 2.62 -34.04 10.05
N LYS A 58 3.93 -34.27 9.95
CA LYS A 58 4.94 -33.28 10.37
C LYS A 58 4.90 -32.02 9.52
N ILE A 59 4.94 -32.14 8.20
CA ILE A 59 4.93 -30.97 7.29
C ILE A 59 3.55 -30.31 7.31
N GLY A 60 2.46 -31.11 7.40
CA GLY A 60 1.11 -30.58 7.57
C GLY A 60 0.96 -29.71 8.80
N LEU A 61 1.52 -30.13 9.94
CA LEU A 61 1.55 -29.30 11.16
C LEU A 61 2.37 -28.02 10.96
N GLN A 62 3.52 -28.10 10.28
CA GLN A 62 4.32 -26.91 9.96
C GLN A 62 3.55 -25.93 9.07
N LEU A 63 2.80 -26.41 8.07
CA LEU A 63 1.95 -25.60 7.22
C LEU A 63 0.86 -24.87 8.01
N VAL A 64 0.18 -25.58 8.90
CA VAL A 64 -0.85 -25.00 9.77
C VAL A 64 -0.24 -23.92 10.67
N LEU A 65 0.90 -24.19 11.31
CA LEU A 65 1.58 -23.22 12.16
C LEU A 65 2.05 -21.98 11.36
N ALA A 66 2.65 -22.19 10.17
CA ALA A 66 3.08 -21.09 9.30
C ALA A 66 1.90 -20.22 8.86
N SER A 67 0.76 -20.83 8.51
CA SER A 67 -0.45 -20.11 8.12
C SER A 67 -1.05 -19.29 9.26
N ILE A 68 -1.09 -19.86 10.47
CA ILE A 68 -1.56 -19.16 11.68
C ILE A 68 -0.63 -17.99 12.01
N LEU A 69 0.68 -18.19 11.97
CA LEU A 69 1.65 -17.11 12.20
C LEU A 69 1.55 -16.01 11.15
N SER A 70 1.39 -16.37 9.87
CA SER A 70 1.19 -15.40 8.78
C SER A 70 -0.07 -14.58 9.02
N LEU A 71 -1.18 -15.20 9.42
CA LEU A 71 -2.41 -14.50 9.77
C LEU A 71 -2.20 -13.53 10.95
N ILE A 72 -1.50 -13.96 12.00
CA ILE A 72 -1.21 -13.12 13.17
C ILE A 72 -0.39 -11.89 12.74
N PHE A 73 0.70 -12.09 11.99
CA PHE A 73 1.52 -10.96 11.52
C PHE A 73 0.74 -10.04 10.55
N GLY A 74 -0.10 -10.60 9.69
CA GLY A 74 -1.00 -9.84 8.82
C GLY A 74 -1.99 -8.97 9.61
N CYS A 75 -2.61 -9.52 10.65
CA CYS A 75 -3.48 -8.76 11.54
C CYS A 75 -2.72 -7.67 12.31
N LEU A 76 -1.56 -7.99 12.87
CA LEU A 76 -0.72 -7.01 13.59
C LEU A 76 -0.24 -5.89 12.68
N SER A 77 0.15 -6.21 11.44
CA SER A 77 0.53 -5.20 10.44
C SER A 77 -0.63 -4.29 10.09
N GLY A 78 -1.85 -4.84 9.97
CA GLY A 78 -3.07 -4.08 9.73
C GLY A 78 -3.42 -3.13 10.87
N ILE A 79 -3.39 -3.62 12.11
CA ILE A 79 -3.68 -2.85 13.31
C ILE A 79 -2.66 -1.70 13.49
N THR A 80 -1.37 -2.01 13.35
CA THR A 80 -0.31 -1.00 13.53
C THR A 80 -0.33 0.05 12.42
N ALA A 81 -0.59 -0.33 11.16
CA ALA A 81 -0.75 0.60 10.04
C ALA A 81 -1.97 1.50 10.22
N SER A 82 -3.11 0.93 10.62
CA SER A 82 -4.34 1.67 10.89
C SER A 82 -4.15 2.67 12.04
N LYS A 83 -3.52 2.24 13.14
CA LYS A 83 -3.19 3.11 14.26
C LYS A 83 -2.25 4.25 13.86
N ALA A 84 -1.23 3.96 13.06
CA ALA A 84 -0.29 4.97 12.58
C ALA A 84 -0.97 5.98 11.65
N SER A 85 -1.79 5.52 10.70
CA SER A 85 -2.48 6.37 9.72
C SER A 85 -3.58 7.23 10.38
N ALA A 86 -4.35 6.67 11.29
CA ALA A 86 -5.38 7.42 12.03
C ALA A 86 -4.75 8.49 12.93
N GLY A 87 -3.66 8.14 13.62
CA GLY A 87 -2.91 9.09 14.44
C GLY A 87 -2.26 10.21 13.61
N PHE A 88 -1.68 9.87 12.48
CA PHE A 88 -1.16 10.83 11.52
C PHE A 88 -2.26 11.80 11.03
N ALA A 89 -3.43 11.29 10.64
CA ALA A 89 -4.54 12.10 10.18
C ALA A 89 -5.10 13.01 11.30
N LYS A 90 -5.15 12.52 12.55
CA LYS A 90 -5.53 13.33 13.73
C LYS A 90 -4.60 14.53 13.85
N ASN A 91 -3.28 14.28 13.85
CA ASN A 91 -2.29 15.34 14.00
C ASN A 91 -2.30 16.31 12.81
N LEU A 92 -2.47 15.80 11.60
CA LEU A 92 -2.56 16.62 10.39
C LEU A 92 -3.79 17.54 10.42
N ARG A 93 -4.97 17.02 10.84
CA ARG A 93 -6.17 17.85 11.03
C ARG A 93 -5.95 18.95 12.06
N GLN A 94 -5.29 18.63 13.16
CA GLN A 94 -4.95 19.60 14.21
C GLN A 94 -4.01 20.67 13.67
N ASP A 95 -2.95 20.30 12.95
CA ASP A 95 -1.99 21.24 12.36
C ASP A 95 -2.68 22.18 11.35
N LEU A 96 -3.54 21.62 10.49
CA LEU A 96 -4.33 22.40 9.53
C LEU A 96 -5.34 23.33 10.23
N TYR A 97 -6.00 22.86 11.28
CA TYR A 97 -6.95 23.67 12.03
C TYR A 97 -6.28 24.87 12.67
N TYR A 98 -5.14 24.69 13.34
CA TYR A 98 -4.38 25.82 13.89
C TYR A 98 -3.92 26.78 12.79
N LYS A 99 -3.50 26.23 11.64
CA LYS A 99 -3.08 27.09 10.52
C LYS A 99 -4.22 27.92 9.95
N VAL A 100 -5.44 27.39 9.90
CA VAL A 100 -6.64 28.13 9.49
C VAL A 100 -6.97 29.23 10.49
N GLN A 101 -6.78 28.99 11.80
CA GLN A 101 -7.01 30.01 12.82
C GLN A 101 -6.02 31.21 12.74
N GLU A 102 -4.84 30.98 12.19
CA GLU A 102 -3.85 32.05 11.94
C GLU A 102 -4.19 32.91 10.70
N TYR A 103 -5.18 32.49 9.88
CA TYR A 103 -5.55 33.24 8.69
C TYR A 103 -6.23 34.56 9.05
N SER A 104 -5.82 35.65 8.37
CA SER A 104 -6.55 36.92 8.40
C SER A 104 -7.87 36.81 7.59
N PHE A 105 -8.81 37.73 7.87
CA PHE A 105 -10.05 37.80 7.10
C PHE A 105 -9.83 37.86 5.58
N ALA A 106 -8.82 38.63 5.12
CA ALA A 106 -8.45 38.70 3.71
C ALA A 106 -7.98 37.37 3.12
N ASN A 107 -7.41 36.47 3.92
CA ASN A 107 -7.03 35.13 3.49
C ASN A 107 -8.24 34.16 3.48
N ILE A 108 -9.19 34.33 4.41
CA ILE A 108 -10.42 33.54 4.44
C ILE A 108 -11.29 33.85 3.23
N ASP A 109 -11.41 35.12 2.84
CA ASP A 109 -12.16 35.54 1.64
C ASP A 109 -11.57 34.97 0.35
N LYS A 110 -10.25 34.73 0.33
CA LYS A 110 -9.57 34.10 -0.81
C LYS A 110 -9.85 32.60 -0.93
N PHE A 111 -10.11 31.92 0.18
CA PHE A 111 -10.44 30.51 0.22
C PHE A 111 -11.90 30.38 0.66
N SER A 112 -12.78 29.83 -0.17
CA SER A 112 -14.17 29.60 0.27
C SER A 112 -14.20 28.69 1.50
N THR A 113 -15.13 28.96 2.41
CA THR A 113 -15.33 28.13 3.62
C THR A 113 -15.53 26.65 3.26
N ALA A 114 -16.27 26.36 2.18
CA ALA A 114 -16.47 25.02 1.67
C ALA A 114 -15.14 24.33 1.30
N SER A 115 -14.21 25.05 0.66
CA SER A 115 -12.88 24.53 0.30
C SER A 115 -12.06 24.19 1.57
N ILE A 116 -12.10 25.03 2.59
CA ILE A 116 -11.39 24.78 3.86
C ILE A 116 -11.94 23.53 4.54
N ILE A 117 -13.28 23.37 4.59
CA ILE A 117 -13.93 22.19 5.15
C ILE A 117 -13.53 20.93 4.40
N THR A 118 -13.54 20.94 3.06
CA THR A 118 -13.12 19.81 2.23
C THR A 118 -11.68 19.39 2.51
N ARG A 119 -10.76 20.36 2.68
CA ARG A 119 -9.35 20.08 3.01
C ARG A 119 -9.21 19.44 4.40
N LEU A 120 -9.95 19.91 5.40
CA LEU A 120 -9.91 19.38 6.75
C LEU A 120 -10.57 17.99 6.91
N THR A 121 -11.44 17.62 5.97
CA THR A 121 -12.20 16.36 6.01
C THR A 121 -11.72 15.39 4.95
N THR A 122 -12.13 15.59 3.71
CA THR A 122 -11.91 14.65 2.58
C THR A 122 -10.44 14.53 2.21
N ASP A 123 -9.72 15.65 2.07
CA ASP A 123 -8.31 15.61 1.67
C ASP A 123 -7.45 14.95 2.73
N VAL A 124 -7.67 15.26 4.00
CA VAL A 124 -6.95 14.59 5.10
C VAL A 124 -7.26 13.09 5.12
N SER A 125 -8.50 12.69 4.85
CA SER A 125 -8.87 11.27 4.78
C SER A 125 -8.20 10.56 3.60
N ASN A 126 -8.08 11.21 2.44
CA ASN A 126 -7.36 10.69 1.29
C ASN A 126 -5.86 10.53 1.59
N VAL A 127 -5.25 11.52 2.25
CA VAL A 127 -3.84 11.47 2.67
C VAL A 127 -3.64 10.38 3.73
N GLN A 128 -4.60 10.17 4.65
CA GLN A 128 -4.58 9.07 5.60
C GLN A 128 -4.56 7.70 4.90
N MET A 129 -5.43 7.49 3.92
CA MET A 129 -5.47 6.24 3.15
C MET A 129 -4.16 6.03 2.37
N ALA A 130 -3.65 7.08 1.73
CA ALA A 130 -2.36 7.02 1.04
C ALA A 130 -1.22 6.64 1.99
N PHE A 131 -1.16 7.24 3.19
CA PHE A 131 -0.16 6.91 4.21
C PHE A 131 -0.26 5.45 4.67
N GLN A 132 -1.48 4.94 4.89
CA GLN A 132 -1.73 3.55 5.25
C GLN A 132 -1.28 2.58 4.15
N MET A 133 -1.58 2.89 2.88
CA MET A 133 -1.13 2.10 1.74
C MET A 133 0.40 2.11 1.60
N LEU A 134 1.02 3.28 1.74
CA LEU A 134 2.48 3.42 1.65
C LEU A 134 3.20 2.59 2.71
N THR A 135 2.74 2.59 3.96
CA THR A 135 3.38 1.85 5.05
C THR A 135 3.28 0.33 4.94
N ARG A 136 2.30 -0.19 4.18
CA ARG A 136 2.13 -1.63 3.93
C ARG A 136 2.58 -2.05 2.53
N ILE A 137 1.99 -1.48 1.49
CA ILE A 137 2.15 -1.96 0.11
C ILE A 137 3.55 -1.69 -0.43
N VAL A 138 4.10 -0.49 -0.16
CA VAL A 138 5.46 -0.13 -0.64
C VAL A 138 6.54 -0.98 0.03
N VAL A 139 6.30 -1.49 1.22
CA VAL A 139 7.21 -2.43 1.89
C VAL A 139 6.99 -3.86 1.41
N ARG A 140 5.72 -4.31 1.35
CA ARG A 140 5.34 -5.69 0.99
C ARG A 140 5.77 -6.04 -0.43
N THR A 141 5.46 -5.18 -1.41
CA THR A 141 5.66 -5.49 -2.83
C THR A 141 7.13 -5.77 -3.21
N PRO A 142 8.11 -4.90 -2.87
CA PRO A 142 9.50 -5.19 -3.19
C PRO A 142 10.07 -6.38 -2.39
N LEU A 143 9.66 -6.56 -1.13
CA LEU A 143 10.08 -7.72 -0.33
C LEU A 143 9.55 -9.01 -0.93
N MET A 144 8.27 -9.07 -1.31
CA MET A 144 7.68 -10.23 -1.96
C MET A 144 8.40 -10.58 -3.25
N LEU A 145 8.73 -9.58 -4.08
CA LEU A 145 9.47 -9.77 -5.31
C LEU A 145 10.87 -10.33 -5.04
N VAL A 146 11.61 -9.73 -4.11
CA VAL A 146 12.99 -10.17 -3.77
C VAL A 146 12.99 -11.58 -3.19
N PHE A 147 12.14 -11.88 -2.20
CA PHE A 147 12.09 -13.20 -1.60
C PHE A 147 11.61 -14.27 -2.59
N SER A 148 10.62 -13.97 -3.41
CA SER A 148 10.16 -14.90 -4.46
C SER A 148 11.24 -15.21 -5.48
N LEU A 149 12.04 -14.20 -5.90
CA LEU A 149 13.18 -14.40 -6.79
C LEU A 149 14.26 -15.26 -6.13
N ILE A 150 14.64 -14.96 -4.89
CA ILE A 150 15.62 -15.77 -4.14
C ILE A 150 15.18 -17.22 -4.08
N MET A 151 13.90 -17.47 -3.77
CA MET A 151 13.38 -18.84 -3.71
C MET A 151 13.32 -19.51 -5.08
N ALA A 152 12.92 -18.78 -6.12
CA ALA A 152 12.94 -19.32 -7.50
C ALA A 152 14.36 -19.75 -7.91
N PHE A 153 15.38 -18.94 -7.62
CA PHE A 153 16.78 -19.27 -7.90
C PHE A 153 17.27 -20.49 -7.12
N ASN A 154 16.81 -20.70 -5.89
CA ASN A 154 17.14 -21.88 -5.10
C ASN A 154 16.51 -23.17 -5.64
N ILE A 155 15.35 -23.08 -6.30
CA ILE A 155 14.65 -24.24 -6.89
C ILE A 155 15.27 -24.58 -8.25
N ASN A 156 15.36 -23.60 -9.14
CA ASN A 156 15.95 -23.78 -10.48
C ASN A 156 16.43 -22.45 -11.05
N SER A 157 17.77 -22.27 -11.06
CA SER A 157 18.39 -21.03 -11.53
C SER A 157 18.10 -20.74 -13.00
N GLN A 158 18.01 -21.76 -13.86
CA GLN A 158 17.81 -21.59 -15.28
C GLN A 158 16.40 -21.07 -15.60
N LEU A 159 15.38 -21.64 -14.95
CA LEU A 159 14.00 -21.16 -15.09
C LEU A 159 13.81 -19.78 -14.45
N SER A 160 14.53 -19.49 -13.38
CA SER A 160 14.43 -18.21 -12.68
C SER A 160 14.94 -17.01 -13.49
N LEU A 161 15.86 -17.24 -14.45
CA LEU A 161 16.30 -16.22 -15.40
C LEU A 161 15.14 -15.69 -16.27
N ILE A 162 14.17 -16.55 -16.59
CA ILE A 162 12.99 -16.14 -17.35
C ILE A 162 12.17 -15.11 -16.55
N PHE A 163 11.95 -15.37 -15.25
CA PHE A 163 11.25 -14.42 -14.37
C PHE A 163 12.02 -13.12 -14.20
N LEU A 164 13.36 -13.20 -14.06
CA LEU A 164 14.21 -12.01 -13.96
C LEU A 164 14.12 -11.14 -15.23
N ALA A 165 14.09 -11.75 -16.42
CA ALA A 165 13.93 -11.05 -17.69
C ALA A 165 12.52 -10.46 -17.86
N LEU A 166 11.49 -11.08 -17.28
CA LEU A 166 10.10 -10.63 -17.36
C LEU A 166 9.88 -9.32 -16.59
N ILE A 167 10.58 -9.11 -15.47
CA ILE A 167 10.43 -7.91 -14.61
C ILE A 167 10.64 -6.61 -15.39
N PRO A 168 11.77 -6.40 -16.09
CA PRO A 168 11.95 -5.17 -16.87
C PRO A 168 10.96 -5.05 -18.03
N ILE A 169 10.55 -6.14 -18.66
CA ILE A 169 9.55 -6.12 -19.75
C ILE A 169 8.22 -5.61 -19.21
N VAL A 170 7.72 -6.17 -18.09
CA VAL A 170 6.49 -5.72 -17.46
C VAL A 170 6.61 -4.28 -16.96
N GLY A 171 7.76 -3.93 -16.36
CA GLY A 171 8.04 -2.56 -15.91
C GLY A 171 7.98 -1.53 -17.05
N LEU A 172 8.58 -1.85 -18.20
CA LEU A 172 8.52 -1.02 -19.41
C LEU A 172 7.10 -0.92 -19.96
N ALA A 173 6.38 -2.05 -20.04
CA ALA A 173 4.99 -2.06 -20.52
C ALA A 173 4.08 -1.19 -19.63
N LEU A 174 4.17 -1.33 -18.30
CA LEU A 174 3.42 -0.51 -17.34
C LEU A 174 3.80 0.97 -17.43
N GLY A 175 5.09 1.28 -17.59
CA GLY A 175 5.58 2.64 -17.79
C GLY A 175 4.99 3.28 -19.07
N LEU A 176 4.99 2.55 -20.19
CA LEU A 176 4.41 2.99 -21.45
C LEU A 176 2.89 3.18 -21.36
N ILE A 177 2.19 2.26 -20.69
CA ILE A 177 0.75 2.39 -20.46
C ILE A 177 0.46 3.64 -19.61
N SER A 178 1.18 3.82 -18.50
CA SER A 178 0.99 4.95 -17.60
C SER A 178 1.20 6.29 -18.30
N THR A 179 2.26 6.43 -19.10
CA THR A 179 2.55 7.67 -19.84
C THR A 179 1.52 7.99 -20.92
N LYS A 180 0.95 6.96 -21.58
CA LYS A 180 -0.09 7.14 -22.60
C LYS A 180 -1.50 7.29 -22.01
N ALA A 181 -1.79 6.62 -20.92
CA ALA A 181 -3.10 6.68 -20.27
C ALA A 181 -3.35 8.04 -19.59
N HIS A 182 -2.33 8.62 -18.95
CA HIS A 182 -2.47 9.90 -18.24
C HIS A 182 -3.08 11.04 -19.11
N PRO A 183 -2.58 11.34 -20.32
CA PRO A 183 -3.16 12.39 -21.16
C PRO A 183 -4.58 12.05 -21.65
N ILE A 184 -4.91 10.75 -21.79
CA ILE A 184 -6.27 10.33 -22.16
C ILE A 184 -7.24 10.62 -21.02
N PHE A 185 -6.89 10.23 -19.80
CA PHE A 185 -7.70 10.53 -18.62
C PHE A 185 -7.89 12.02 -18.43
N LYS A 186 -6.84 12.83 -18.60
CA LYS A 186 -6.96 14.28 -18.52
C LYS A 186 -7.99 14.82 -19.51
N ARG A 187 -7.96 14.39 -20.78
CA ARG A 187 -8.95 14.79 -21.79
C ARG A 187 -10.37 14.37 -21.43
N VAL A 188 -10.54 13.19 -20.83
CA VAL A 188 -11.85 12.72 -20.36
C VAL A 188 -12.36 13.63 -19.25
N PHE A 189 -11.54 13.96 -18.24
CA PHE A 189 -11.93 14.88 -17.16
C PHE A 189 -12.27 16.27 -17.70
N ASP A 190 -11.47 16.83 -18.61
CA ASP A 190 -11.77 18.12 -19.26
C ASP A 190 -13.15 18.10 -19.99
N LYS A 191 -13.54 16.94 -20.56
CA LYS A 191 -14.87 16.77 -21.19
C LYS A 191 -16.00 16.64 -20.17
N TYR A 192 -15.75 15.94 -19.03
CA TYR A 192 -16.72 15.88 -17.94
C TYR A 192 -16.96 17.25 -17.31
N ASP A 193 -15.92 18.03 -17.10
CA ASP A 193 -16.05 19.41 -16.59
C ASP A 193 -16.85 20.29 -17.56
N SER A 194 -16.60 20.16 -18.86
CA SER A 194 -17.38 20.87 -19.90
C SER A 194 -18.85 20.45 -19.90
N LEU A 195 -19.13 19.14 -19.73
CA LEU A 195 -20.49 18.61 -19.63
C LEU A 195 -21.21 19.15 -18.40
N ASN A 196 -20.55 19.14 -17.23
CA ASN A 196 -21.12 19.65 -16.00
C ASN A 196 -21.46 21.14 -16.11
N ASN A 197 -20.60 21.94 -16.75
CA ASN A 197 -20.85 23.36 -16.99
C ASN A 197 -22.08 23.58 -17.88
N VAL A 198 -22.23 22.79 -18.96
CA VAL A 198 -23.41 22.87 -19.85
C VAL A 198 -24.69 22.45 -19.11
N VAL A 199 -24.62 21.40 -18.28
CA VAL A 199 -25.76 20.99 -17.45
C VAL A 199 -26.14 22.08 -16.45
N GLU A 200 -25.16 22.68 -15.77
CA GLU A 200 -25.40 23.77 -14.82
C GLU A 200 -26.01 25.00 -15.50
N GLU A 201 -25.53 25.33 -16.70
CA GLU A 201 -26.09 26.43 -17.50
C GLU A 201 -27.55 26.17 -17.90
N ASN A 202 -27.86 24.94 -18.34
CA ASN A 202 -29.23 24.55 -18.70
C ASN A 202 -30.20 24.44 -17.52
N VAL A 203 -29.70 24.19 -16.31
CA VAL A 203 -30.53 24.12 -15.09
C VAL A 203 -30.79 25.51 -14.51
N ARG A 204 -29.87 26.47 -14.71
CA ARG A 204 -30.03 27.85 -14.22
C ARG A 204 -30.75 28.78 -15.19
N GLY A 205 -30.82 28.43 -16.47
CA GLY A 205 -31.56 29.16 -17.51
C GLY A 205 -33.01 28.74 -17.53
#